data_4eb6d8ed101a91a7ba314ce5e49533fc
#
_entry.id   4eb6d8ed101a91a7ba314ce5e49533fc
#
_cell.length_a   1.000
_cell.length_b   1.000
_cell.length_c   1.000
_cell.angle_alpha   90.00
_cell.angle_beta   90.00
_cell.angle_gamma   90.00
#
_symmetry.space_group_name_H-M   'P 1'
#
loop_
_entity.id
_entity.type
_entity.pdbx_description
1 polymer ?
#
loop_
_entity_poly.entity_id
_entity_poly.type
_entity_poly.pdbx_seq_one_letter_code
_entity_poly.pdbx_strand_id
1 'polypeptide(L)' 'MIKGKKSIEVDGSSVEDAIAKALNILKVSKEDVIIKVVCEEKKGLFGMEGAKPAKIKVILK' A
#
# COMPACT_ATOMS: atom_id res chain seq x y z
N MET A 1 17.09 11.93 -16.28
CA MET A 1 16.67 11.65 -15.95
C MET A 1 15.54 11.39 -15.84
N ILE A 2 15.06 10.99 -15.59
CA ILE A 2 13.96 10.65 -15.61
C ILE A 2 13.21 11.10 -14.77
N LYS A 3 12.52 11.52 -14.77
CA LYS A 3 11.84 11.91 -14.09
C LYS A 3 10.94 11.31 -13.83
N GLY A 4 10.87 11.11 -13.54
CA GLY A 4 10.06 10.07 -13.63
C GLY A 4 8.94 10.04 -12.74
N LYS A 5 8.27 8.95 -12.74
CA LYS A 5 7.10 8.80 -11.92
C LYS A 5 7.51 8.54 -10.50
N LYS A 6 6.76 9.11 -9.59
CA LYS A 6 7.00 8.89 -8.19
C LYS A 6 6.26 7.66 -7.72
N SER A 7 6.87 6.96 -6.80
CA SER A 7 6.22 5.83 -6.19
C SER A 7 6.52 5.83 -4.71
N ILE A 8 5.59 5.28 -3.95
CA ILE A 8 5.79 5.14 -2.51
C ILE A 8 5.28 3.77 -2.10
N GLU A 9 5.76 3.31 -0.98
CA GLU A 9 5.27 2.09 -0.37
C GLU A 9 4.60 2.43 0.93
N VAL A 10 3.43 1.87 1.14
CA VAL A 10 2.62 2.18 2.31
C VAL A 10 2.17 0.89 2.95
N ASP A 11 2.27 0.84 4.26
CA ASP A 11 1.79 -0.30 5.04
C ASP A 11 0.45 0.05 5.65
N GLY A 12 -0.37 -0.95 5.82
CA GLY A 12 -1.63 -0.77 6.50
C GLY A 12 -2.05 -2.08 7.12
N SER A 13 -3.11 -2.04 7.91
CA SER A 13 -3.63 -3.26 8.52
C SER A 13 -4.26 -4.17 7.49
N SER A 14 -4.61 -3.63 6.33
CA SER A 14 -5.10 -4.41 5.22
C SER A 14 -4.70 -3.68 3.95
N VAL A 15 -4.87 -4.36 2.83
CA VAL A 15 -4.55 -3.76 1.54
C VAL A 15 -5.38 -2.49 1.35
N GLU A 16 -6.66 -2.57 1.67
CA GLU A 16 -7.52 -1.40 1.50
C GLU A 16 -7.10 -0.26 2.41
N ASP A 17 -6.70 -0.60 3.61
CA ASP A 17 -6.25 0.42 4.55
C ASP A 17 -4.99 1.10 4.02
N ALA A 18 -4.07 0.32 3.51
CA ALA A 18 -2.84 0.87 2.94
C ALA A 18 -3.15 1.78 1.76
N ILE A 19 -4.09 1.37 0.92
CA ILE A 19 -4.47 2.18 -0.23
C ILE A 19 -5.03 3.52 0.23
N ALA A 20 -5.93 3.47 1.20
CA ALA A 20 -6.54 4.71 1.69
C ALA A 20 -5.48 5.63 2.26
N LYS A 21 -4.53 5.08 3.00
CA LYS A 21 -3.47 5.89 3.55
C LYS A 21 -2.62 6.52 2.46
N ALA A 22 -2.28 5.74 1.45
CA ALA A 22 -1.44 6.25 0.37
C ALA A 22 -2.12 7.38 -0.36
N LEU A 23 -3.39 7.22 -0.67
CA LEU A 23 -4.11 8.25 -1.39
C LEU A 23 -4.21 9.53 -0.56
N ASN A 24 -4.38 9.37 0.74
CA ASN A 24 -4.45 10.51 1.63
C ASN A 24 -3.10 11.22 1.70
N ILE A 25 -2.02 10.46 1.76
CA ILE A 25 -0.69 11.04 1.82
C ILE A 25 -0.38 11.82 0.56
N LEU A 26 -0.70 11.21 -0.58
CA LEU A 26 -0.41 11.83 -1.86
C LEU A 26 -1.47 12.83 -2.27
N LYS A 27 -2.63 12.76 -1.65
CA LYS A 27 -3.75 13.65 -1.97
C LYS A 27 -4.13 13.55 -3.44
N VAL A 28 -4.23 12.32 -3.90
CA VAL A 28 -4.60 12.05 -5.28
C VAL A 28 -5.72 11.03 -5.28
N SER A 29 -6.35 10.90 -6.42
CA SER A 29 -7.41 9.91 -6.60
C SER A 29 -6.80 8.57 -6.95
N LYS A 30 -7.57 7.53 -6.68
CA LYS A 30 -7.15 6.19 -7.00
C LYS A 30 -6.89 6.05 -8.50
N GLU A 31 -7.62 6.80 -9.29
CA GLU A 31 -7.48 6.74 -10.73
C GLU A 31 -6.19 7.36 -11.22
N ASP A 32 -5.56 8.15 -10.39
CA ASP A 32 -4.33 8.84 -10.78
C ASP A 32 -3.09 8.05 -10.44
N VAL A 33 -3.27 6.85 -9.90
CA VAL A 33 -2.13 6.05 -9.46
C VAL A 33 -2.32 4.61 -9.89
N ILE A 34 -1.21 3.91 -9.91
CA ILE A 34 -1.20 2.47 -10.10
C ILE A 34 -0.86 1.85 -8.75
N ILE A 35 -1.69 0.93 -8.33
CA ILE A 35 -1.51 0.31 -7.02
C ILE A 35 -1.09 -1.13 -7.23
N LYS A 36 0.03 -1.49 -6.63
CA LYS A 36 0.51 -2.86 -6.66
C LYS A 36 0.59 -3.39 -5.25
N VAL A 37 0.12 -4.60 -5.07
CA VAL A 37 0.19 -5.24 -3.76
C VAL A 37 1.54 -5.91 -3.63
N VAL A 38 2.31 -5.45 -2.68
CA VAL A 38 3.62 -6.03 -2.41
C VAL A 38 3.46 -7.21 -1.46
N CYS A 39 2.73 -6.99 -0.38
CA CYS A 39 2.47 -8.03 0.60
C CYS A 39 1.04 -7.87 1.07
N GLU A 40 0.35 -8.99 1.21
CA GLU A 40 -0.98 -8.96 1.76
C GLU A 40 -0.91 -9.15 3.26
N GLU A 41 -1.90 -8.60 3.92
CA GLU A 41 -1.97 -8.76 5.36
C GLU A 41 -2.12 -10.24 5.70
N LYS A 42 -1.51 -10.62 6.80
CA LYS A 42 -1.66 -11.97 7.31
C LYS A 42 -2.12 -11.87 8.73
N LYS A 43 -3.12 -12.64 9.06
CA LYS A 43 -3.62 -12.67 10.41
C LYS A 43 -2.96 -13.82 11.14
N GLY A 44 -2.62 -13.57 12.38
CA GLY A 44 -2.06 -14.63 13.19
C GLY A 44 -3.11 -15.70 13.38
N LEU A 45 -2.70 -16.93 13.17
CA LEU A 45 -3.57 -18.06 13.39
C LEU A 45 -3.12 -18.78 14.63
N PHE A 46 -4.08 -19.36 15.31
CA PHE A 46 -3.77 -20.16 16.49
C PHE A 46 -3.05 -19.36 17.55
N GLY A 47 -3.36 -18.07 17.62
CA GLY A 47 -2.75 -17.25 18.64
C GLY A 47 -1.30 -16.96 18.40
N MET A 48 -0.79 -17.25 17.23
CA MET A 48 0.60 -16.99 16.93
C MET A 48 0.80 -15.54 16.57
N GLU A 49 2.03 -15.13 16.71
CA GLU A 49 2.38 -13.74 16.43
C GLU A 49 2.83 -13.58 15.01
N GLY A 50 2.10 -14.16 14.11
CA GLY A 50 2.49 -14.12 12.73
C GLY A 50 1.79 -13.05 11.92
N ALA A 51 1.02 -12.21 12.59
CA ALA A 51 0.29 -11.18 11.86
C ALA A 51 1.25 -10.21 11.22
N LYS A 52 1.01 -9.89 9.97
CA LYS A 52 1.84 -8.94 9.25
C LYS A 52 0.94 -7.92 8.57
N PRO A 53 1.41 -6.68 8.49
CA PRO A 53 0.62 -5.67 7.79
C PRO A 53 0.66 -5.90 6.29
N ALA A 54 -0.31 -5.33 5.62
CA ALA A 54 -0.28 -5.30 4.18
C ALA A 54 0.64 -4.18 3.73
N LYS A 55 1.28 -4.41 2.61
CA LYS A 55 2.15 -3.40 2.03
C LYS A 55 1.79 -3.26 0.57
N ILE A 56 1.63 -2.05 0.14
CA ILE A 56 1.35 -1.78 -1.26
C ILE A 56 2.35 -0.77 -1.79
N LYS A 57 2.48 -0.77 -3.09
CA LYS A 57 3.29 0.22 -3.77
C LYS A 57 2.37 1.04 -4.64
N VAL A 58 2.42 2.34 -4.48
CA VAL A 58 1.58 3.26 -5.23
C VAL A 58 2.49 4.05 -6.16
N ILE A 59 2.17 4.02 -7.43
CA ILE A 59 2.95 4.69 -8.45
C ILE A 59 2.08 5.75 -9.09
N LEU A 60 2.57 6.97 -9.07
CA LEU A 60 1.84 8.05 -9.72
C LEU A 60 1.97 7.92 -11.22
N LYS A 61 0.87 8.13 -11.88
CA LYS A 61 0.86 8.07 -13.34
C LYS A 61 1.48 9.30 -13.94
#